data_133a7cb86a59937ea9c16311abd2978d
#
_entry.id   133a7cb86a59937ea9c16311abd2978d
#
_cell.length_a   1.000
_cell.length_b   1.000
_cell.length_c   1.000
_cell.angle_alpha   90.00
_cell.angle_beta   90.00
_cell.angle_gamma   90.00
#
_symmetry.space_group_name_H-M   'P 1'
#
loop_
_entity.id
_entity.type
_entity.pdbx_description
1 polymer ?
#
loop_
_entity_poly.entity_id
_entity_poly.type
_entity_poly.pdbx_seq_one_letter_code
_entity_poly.pdbx_strand_id
1 'polypeptide(L)'
;MKAAKAKAGRRRAGRPPLALLGPAQITRAALKLVSRDGYKALTMSKLAKSLNVAPSALYNHVRSKQELLRLVEDSLMARVDVSAFLDQPWDQAVSKWAHSYRDVFSSHLPLIPVIALLPVTNAPQTLLMYEAVTEGFLRAGWRSARIIDAIVALESFIFGSAYDVNAPSDIFAPGELGATAPAFSSAVAHRSNAGQLNDADAAFSLGLAALIAGLATTLV
;
A
#
# COMPACT_ATOMS: atom_id res chain seq x y z
N MET A 1 17.30 -9.40 -76.01
CA MET A 1 16.33 -8.95 -75.00
C MET A 1 16.89 -9.20 -73.59
N LYS A 2 17.32 -8.17 -72.89
CA LYS A 2 17.87 -8.26 -71.51
C LYS A 2 16.77 -7.90 -70.51
N ALA A 3 16.38 -8.85 -69.65
CA ALA A 3 15.43 -8.65 -68.59
C ALA A 3 16.10 -7.89 -67.42
N ALA A 4 15.53 -6.77 -67.02
CA ALA A 4 15.96 -5.98 -65.87
C ALA A 4 15.42 -6.60 -64.58
N LYS A 5 16.34 -6.94 -63.64
CA LYS A 5 16.03 -7.37 -62.27
C LYS A 5 15.65 -6.15 -61.42
N ALA A 6 14.37 -6.13 -60.97
CA ALA A 6 13.92 -5.13 -60.00
C ALA A 6 14.52 -5.43 -58.62
N LYS A 7 15.22 -4.47 -58.01
CA LYS A 7 15.70 -4.49 -56.63
C LYS A 7 14.52 -4.27 -55.69
N ALA A 8 14.15 -5.31 -54.92
CA ALA A 8 13.21 -5.20 -53.85
C ALA A 8 13.80 -4.32 -52.73
N GLY A 9 13.20 -3.16 -52.48
CA GLY A 9 13.56 -2.24 -51.43
C GLY A 9 13.29 -2.85 -50.06
N ARG A 10 14.33 -3.05 -49.25
CA ARG A 10 14.28 -3.48 -47.86
C ARG A 10 13.51 -2.44 -47.05
N ARG A 11 12.24 -2.72 -46.69
CA ARG A 11 11.47 -1.90 -45.74
C ARG A 11 12.26 -1.87 -44.42
N ARG A 12 12.71 -0.68 -44.01
CA ARG A 12 13.24 -0.43 -42.67
C ARG A 12 12.14 -0.79 -41.68
N ALA A 13 12.39 -1.77 -40.80
CA ALA A 13 11.57 -2.08 -39.67
C ALA A 13 11.43 -0.81 -38.83
N GLY A 14 10.24 -0.25 -38.78
CA GLY A 14 9.94 0.90 -37.92
C GLY A 14 10.26 0.54 -36.47
N ARG A 15 10.88 1.50 -35.77
CA ARG A 15 11.07 1.43 -34.31
C ARG A 15 9.73 1.04 -33.68
N PRO A 16 9.66 0.01 -32.79
CA PRO A 16 8.41 -0.34 -32.12
C PRO A 16 7.80 0.93 -31.54
N PRO A 17 6.47 1.13 -31.60
CA PRO A 17 5.86 2.29 -31.02
C PRO A 17 6.26 2.33 -29.55
N LEU A 18 6.97 3.40 -29.12
CA LEU A 18 7.22 3.66 -27.71
C LEU A 18 5.86 3.64 -27.05
N ALA A 19 5.62 2.67 -26.16
CA ALA A 19 4.41 2.64 -25.36
C ALA A 19 4.26 4.03 -24.74
N LEU A 20 3.14 4.70 -25.04
CA LEU A 20 2.87 6.06 -24.58
C LEU A 20 3.05 6.08 -23.07
N LEU A 21 3.97 6.94 -22.60
CA LEU A 21 4.20 7.14 -21.18
C LEU A 21 2.88 7.56 -20.53
N GLY A 22 2.45 6.81 -19.51
CA GLY A 22 1.18 7.09 -18.83
C GLY A 22 1.28 6.85 -17.32
N PRO A 23 0.27 7.31 -16.54
CA PRO A 23 0.29 7.21 -15.08
C PRO A 23 0.62 5.80 -14.56
N ALA A 24 -0.01 4.77 -15.10
CA ALA A 24 0.20 3.38 -14.68
C ALA A 24 1.64 2.88 -14.92
N GLN A 25 2.29 3.35 -15.97
CA GLN A 25 3.68 2.99 -16.25
C GLN A 25 4.63 3.76 -15.32
N ILE A 26 4.35 5.03 -15.06
CA ILE A 26 5.11 5.89 -14.15
C ILE A 26 5.04 5.34 -12.72
N THR A 27 3.85 5.05 -12.21
CA THR A 27 3.66 4.50 -10.85
C THR A 27 4.34 3.15 -10.68
N ARG A 28 4.21 2.24 -11.65
CA ARG A 28 4.88 0.95 -11.61
C ARG A 28 6.42 1.07 -11.57
N ALA A 29 6.98 1.98 -12.36
CA ALA A 29 8.42 2.25 -12.35
C ALA A 29 8.86 2.89 -11.04
N ALA A 30 8.07 3.80 -10.46
CA ALA A 30 8.34 4.42 -9.18
C ALA A 30 8.34 3.39 -8.04
N LEU A 31 7.30 2.54 -7.98
CA LEU A 31 7.21 1.45 -6.99
C LEU A 31 8.41 0.49 -7.09
N LYS A 32 8.77 0.08 -8.31
CA LYS A 32 9.95 -0.77 -8.53
C LYS A 32 11.25 -0.10 -8.08
N LEU A 33 11.39 1.20 -8.31
CA LEU A 33 12.56 1.95 -7.88
C LEU A 33 12.64 2.04 -6.36
N VAL A 34 11.51 2.31 -5.68
CA VAL A 34 11.44 2.38 -4.22
C VAL A 34 11.70 1.01 -3.58
N SER A 35 11.13 -0.06 -4.11
CA SER A 35 11.34 -1.42 -3.61
C SER A 35 12.81 -1.85 -3.71
N ARG A 36 13.52 -1.45 -4.78
CA ARG A 36 14.90 -1.83 -4.98
C ARG A 36 15.90 -0.96 -4.21
N ASP A 37 15.71 0.35 -4.24
CA ASP A 37 16.72 1.35 -3.83
C ASP A 37 16.24 2.20 -2.63
N GLY A 38 15.03 1.97 -2.11
CA GLY A 38 14.40 2.74 -1.05
C GLY A 38 13.80 4.07 -1.51
N TYR A 39 12.97 4.67 -0.66
CA TYR A 39 12.26 5.94 -0.96
C TYR A 39 13.22 7.11 -1.26
N LYS A 40 14.37 7.20 -0.56
CA LYS A 40 15.35 8.28 -0.77
C LYS A 40 15.91 8.28 -2.19
N ALA A 41 15.94 7.12 -2.85
CA ALA A 41 16.40 6.98 -4.22
C ALA A 41 15.38 7.46 -5.26
N LEU A 42 14.11 7.63 -4.90
CA LEU A 42 13.07 8.10 -5.81
C LEU A 42 13.27 9.58 -6.13
N THR A 43 13.90 9.85 -7.28
CA THR A 43 14.06 11.18 -7.86
C THR A 43 13.50 11.20 -9.28
N MET A 44 13.07 12.38 -9.76
CA MET A 44 12.53 12.54 -11.12
C MET A 44 13.55 12.09 -12.18
N SER A 45 14.83 12.40 -11.99
CA SER A 45 15.89 12.01 -12.93
C SER A 45 16.10 10.48 -12.94
N LYS A 46 16.15 9.80 -11.78
CA LYS A 46 16.30 8.34 -11.72
C LYS A 46 15.06 7.64 -12.31
N LEU A 47 13.87 8.18 -12.05
CA LEU A 47 12.63 7.65 -12.61
C LEU A 47 12.61 7.79 -14.13
N ALA A 48 12.93 8.97 -14.69
CA ALA A 48 13.03 9.17 -16.13
C ALA A 48 14.04 8.21 -16.78
N LYS A 49 15.22 8.04 -16.13
CA LYS A 49 16.23 7.06 -16.58
C LYS A 49 15.69 5.63 -16.56
N SER A 50 14.95 5.22 -15.53
CA SER A 50 14.36 3.87 -15.43
C SER A 50 13.29 3.60 -16.48
N LEU A 51 12.61 4.65 -16.95
CA LEU A 51 11.60 4.62 -18.00
C LEU A 51 12.21 4.79 -19.41
N ASN A 52 13.52 5.03 -19.50
CA ASN A 52 14.24 5.32 -20.75
C ASN A 52 13.61 6.51 -21.51
N VAL A 53 13.26 7.57 -20.78
CA VAL A 53 12.73 8.83 -21.34
C VAL A 53 13.56 10.03 -20.88
N ALA A 54 13.45 11.15 -21.62
CA ALA A 54 14.01 12.41 -21.16
C ALA A 54 13.25 12.91 -19.91
N PRO A 55 13.89 13.57 -18.94
CA PRO A 55 13.20 14.17 -17.80
C PRO A 55 12.05 15.10 -18.21
N SER A 56 12.20 15.87 -19.28
CA SER A 56 11.13 16.74 -19.82
C SER A 56 9.88 15.96 -20.22
N ALA A 57 10.02 14.76 -20.79
CA ALA A 57 8.89 13.91 -21.13
C ALA A 57 8.14 13.42 -19.87
N LEU A 58 8.86 13.12 -18.78
CA LEU A 58 8.25 12.77 -17.51
C LEU A 58 7.50 13.95 -16.90
N TYR A 59 8.07 15.17 -16.98
CA TYR A 59 7.43 16.39 -16.46
C TYR A 59 6.14 16.77 -17.18
N ASN A 60 5.90 16.30 -18.39
CA ASN A 60 4.62 16.45 -19.08
C ASN A 60 3.48 15.67 -18.41
N HIS A 61 3.80 14.64 -17.60
CA HIS A 61 2.83 13.80 -16.91
C HIS A 61 2.77 14.06 -15.41
N VAL A 62 3.89 14.48 -14.81
CA VAL A 62 4.03 14.62 -13.35
C VAL A 62 4.92 15.84 -13.09
N ARG A 63 4.33 16.93 -12.60
CA ARG A 63 4.99 18.22 -12.45
C ARG A 63 5.96 18.31 -11.28
N SER A 64 5.81 17.40 -10.29
CA SER A 64 6.62 17.42 -9.07
C SER A 64 6.75 16.01 -8.46
N LYS A 65 7.70 15.84 -7.55
CA LYS A 65 7.82 14.61 -6.76
C LYS A 65 6.57 14.38 -5.88
N GLN A 66 5.93 15.44 -5.39
CA GLN A 66 4.71 15.34 -4.60
C GLN A 66 3.53 14.83 -5.43
N GLU A 67 3.38 15.31 -6.65
CA GLU A 67 2.37 14.80 -7.59
C GLU A 67 2.63 13.33 -7.95
N LEU A 68 3.90 12.95 -8.17
CA LEU A 68 4.30 11.56 -8.35
C LEU A 68 3.87 10.68 -7.17
N LEU A 69 4.11 11.14 -5.93
CA LEU A 69 3.74 10.39 -4.73
C LEU A 69 2.23 10.22 -4.59
N ARG A 70 1.44 11.23 -4.95
CA ARG A 70 -0.04 11.11 -5.00
C ARG A 70 -0.49 10.07 -6.02
N LEU A 71 0.10 10.06 -7.22
CA LEU A 71 -0.19 9.02 -8.21
C LEU A 71 0.17 7.62 -7.72
N VAL A 72 1.29 7.49 -7.02
CA VAL A 72 1.71 6.22 -6.42
C VAL A 72 0.73 5.79 -5.33
N GLU A 73 0.39 6.69 -4.40
CA GLU A 73 -0.59 6.46 -3.34
C GLU A 73 -1.94 6.03 -3.94
N ASP A 74 -2.49 6.82 -4.85
CA ASP A 74 -3.77 6.56 -5.50
C ASP A 74 -3.80 5.18 -6.19
N SER A 75 -2.68 4.79 -6.80
CA SER A 75 -2.55 3.47 -7.41
C SER A 75 -2.44 2.33 -6.39
N LEU A 76 -1.98 2.58 -5.17
CA LEU A 76 -1.96 1.61 -4.08
C LEU A 76 -3.36 1.50 -3.45
N MET A 77 -4.03 2.63 -3.21
CA MET A 77 -5.38 2.67 -2.67
C MET A 77 -6.41 1.97 -3.58
N ALA A 78 -6.23 2.05 -4.90
CA ALA A 78 -7.03 1.28 -5.87
C ALA A 78 -6.95 -0.24 -5.69
N ARG A 79 -5.98 -0.75 -4.93
CA ARG A 79 -5.80 -2.18 -4.66
C ARG A 79 -6.39 -2.62 -3.32
N VAL A 80 -6.79 -1.67 -2.49
CA VAL A 80 -7.43 -1.96 -1.21
C VAL A 80 -8.88 -2.41 -1.46
N ASP A 81 -9.23 -3.59 -0.95
CA ASP A 81 -10.56 -4.15 -1.13
C ASP A 81 -11.57 -3.49 -0.19
N VAL A 82 -12.56 -2.85 -0.77
CA VAL A 82 -13.70 -2.23 -0.08
C VAL A 82 -15.02 -2.93 -0.37
N SER A 83 -15.00 -4.04 -1.12
CA SER A 83 -16.23 -4.70 -1.60
C SER A 83 -17.15 -5.16 -0.47
N ALA A 84 -16.58 -5.55 0.66
CA ALA A 84 -17.35 -5.99 1.83
C ALA A 84 -18.27 -4.89 2.41
N PHE A 85 -17.94 -3.62 2.19
CA PHE A 85 -18.82 -2.52 2.62
C PHE A 85 -20.13 -2.45 1.83
N LEU A 86 -20.27 -3.16 0.71
CA LEU A 86 -21.51 -3.15 -0.07
C LEU A 86 -22.64 -3.92 0.62
N ASP A 87 -22.34 -5.05 1.25
CA ASP A 87 -23.34 -6.04 1.67
C ASP A 87 -23.11 -6.69 3.05
N GLN A 88 -21.94 -6.44 3.68
CA GLN A 88 -21.62 -7.08 4.96
C GLN A 88 -21.86 -6.15 6.16
N PRO A 89 -22.05 -6.72 7.36
CA PRO A 89 -22.03 -5.96 8.60
C PRO A 89 -20.73 -5.15 8.73
N TRP A 90 -20.84 -3.97 9.31
CA TRP A 90 -19.74 -2.99 9.41
C TRP A 90 -18.46 -3.58 9.99
N ASP A 91 -18.55 -4.32 11.09
CA ASP A 91 -17.42 -4.94 11.77
C ASP A 91 -16.66 -5.93 10.87
N GLN A 92 -17.39 -6.74 10.11
CA GLN A 92 -16.82 -7.67 9.14
C GLN A 92 -16.21 -6.95 7.95
N ALA A 93 -16.88 -5.91 7.45
CA ALA A 93 -16.39 -5.10 6.35
C ALA A 93 -15.09 -4.38 6.73
N VAL A 94 -15.04 -3.75 7.91
CA VAL A 94 -13.83 -3.12 8.46
C VAL A 94 -12.70 -4.13 8.63
N SER A 95 -13.00 -5.34 9.12
CA SER A 95 -11.98 -6.39 9.25
C SER A 95 -11.36 -6.76 7.91
N LYS A 96 -12.16 -7.00 6.87
CA LYS A 96 -11.66 -7.34 5.53
C LYS A 96 -10.88 -6.20 4.89
N TRP A 97 -11.40 -4.98 4.98
CA TRP A 97 -10.73 -3.78 4.50
C TRP A 97 -9.36 -3.60 5.16
N ALA A 98 -9.28 -3.74 6.50
CA ALA A 98 -8.05 -3.55 7.25
C ALA A 98 -6.98 -4.61 6.88
N HIS A 99 -7.36 -5.87 6.66
CA HIS A 99 -6.45 -6.91 6.18
C HIS A 99 -5.92 -6.58 4.79
N SER A 100 -6.82 -6.25 3.84
CA SER A 100 -6.43 -5.87 2.48
C SER A 100 -5.52 -4.64 2.46
N TYR A 101 -5.81 -3.63 3.28
CA TYR A 101 -5.02 -2.41 3.39
C TYR A 101 -3.61 -2.71 3.92
N ARG A 102 -3.52 -3.48 5.01
CA ARG A 102 -2.24 -3.94 5.57
C ARG A 102 -1.42 -4.71 4.54
N ASP A 103 -2.02 -5.62 3.79
CA ASP A 103 -1.35 -6.44 2.77
C ASP A 103 -0.75 -5.57 1.66
N VAL A 104 -1.49 -4.57 1.19
CA VAL A 104 -0.99 -3.62 0.20
C VAL A 104 0.24 -2.88 0.72
N PHE A 105 0.21 -2.38 1.97
CA PHE A 105 1.28 -1.54 2.50
C PHE A 105 2.45 -2.31 3.09
N SER A 106 2.27 -3.55 3.56
CA SER A 106 3.37 -4.43 3.99
C SER A 106 4.39 -4.69 2.87
N SER A 107 3.94 -4.67 1.63
CA SER A 107 4.80 -4.76 0.43
C SER A 107 5.45 -3.42 0.05
N HIS A 108 5.11 -2.32 0.73
CA HIS A 108 5.52 -0.96 0.37
C HIS A 108 5.94 -0.11 1.58
N LEU A 109 6.51 -0.73 2.62
CA LEU A 109 6.89 -0.09 3.89
C LEU A 109 7.64 1.25 3.74
N PRO A 110 8.62 1.42 2.82
CA PRO A 110 9.35 2.67 2.69
C PRO A 110 8.48 3.87 2.26
N LEU A 111 7.23 3.63 1.82
CA LEU A 111 6.30 4.68 1.40
C LEU A 111 5.35 5.11 2.53
N ILE A 112 5.10 4.28 3.54
CA ILE A 112 4.16 4.58 4.63
C ILE A 112 4.41 5.95 5.26
N PRO A 113 5.64 6.32 5.71
CA PRO A 113 5.87 7.60 6.39
C PRO A 113 5.62 8.83 5.52
N VAL A 114 5.56 8.62 4.20
CA VAL A 114 5.36 9.69 3.22
C VAL A 114 3.90 9.79 2.82
N ILE A 115 3.28 8.64 2.53
CA ILE A 115 1.89 8.53 2.08
C ILE A 115 0.93 8.94 3.21
N ALA A 116 1.19 8.52 4.44
CA ALA A 116 0.37 8.85 5.61
C ALA A 116 0.21 10.38 5.87
N LEU A 117 1.00 11.22 5.20
CA LEU A 117 0.98 12.67 5.33
C LEU A 117 0.55 13.38 4.04
N LEU A 118 0.19 12.64 2.99
CA LEU A 118 -0.25 13.24 1.74
C LEU A 118 -1.72 13.67 1.82
N PRO A 119 -2.05 14.87 1.34
CA PRO A 119 -3.46 15.26 1.20
C PRO A 119 -4.14 14.41 0.12
N VAL A 120 -5.36 13.96 0.38
CA VAL A 120 -6.19 13.19 -0.57
C VAL A 120 -6.64 13.98 -1.81
N THR A 121 -6.23 15.23 -1.94
CA THR A 121 -6.58 16.11 -3.05
C THR A 121 -6.06 15.55 -4.38
N ASN A 122 -6.93 15.43 -5.37
CA ASN A 122 -6.63 14.90 -6.70
C ASN A 122 -6.16 13.41 -6.70
N ALA A 123 -6.69 12.61 -5.78
CA ALA A 123 -6.46 11.17 -5.66
C ALA A 123 -7.82 10.44 -5.79
N PRO A 124 -8.33 10.20 -7.01
CA PRO A 124 -9.68 9.71 -7.24
C PRO A 124 -9.93 8.31 -6.66
N GLN A 125 -8.96 7.41 -6.73
CA GLN A 125 -9.12 6.05 -6.18
C GLN A 125 -9.11 6.07 -4.65
N THR A 126 -8.26 6.92 -4.06
CA THR A 126 -8.22 7.16 -2.61
C THR A 126 -9.55 7.71 -2.12
N LEU A 127 -10.13 8.69 -2.84
CA LEU A 127 -11.44 9.23 -2.51
C LEU A 127 -12.56 8.20 -2.63
N LEU A 128 -12.54 7.36 -3.67
CA LEU A 128 -13.53 6.28 -3.83
C LEU A 128 -13.43 5.24 -2.71
N MET A 129 -12.22 4.91 -2.27
CA MET A 129 -12.00 4.01 -1.14
C MET A 129 -12.59 4.61 0.14
N TYR A 130 -12.29 5.88 0.45
CA TYR A 130 -12.84 6.55 1.63
C TYR A 130 -14.35 6.72 1.55
N GLU A 131 -14.92 6.97 0.38
CA GLU A 131 -16.37 7.06 0.19
C GLU A 131 -17.04 5.73 0.56
N ALA A 132 -16.57 4.60 0.00
CA ALA A 132 -17.13 3.29 0.30
C ALA A 132 -17.05 2.94 1.80
N VAL A 133 -15.93 3.25 2.45
CA VAL A 133 -15.76 3.06 3.89
C VAL A 133 -16.74 3.95 4.67
N THR A 134 -16.81 5.24 4.34
CA THR A 134 -17.68 6.22 5.01
C THR A 134 -19.14 5.83 4.89
N GLU A 135 -19.60 5.42 3.69
CA GLU A 135 -20.96 4.92 3.48
C GLU A 135 -21.24 3.67 4.33
N GLY A 136 -20.27 2.76 4.46
CA GLY A 136 -20.38 1.58 5.31
C GLY A 136 -20.60 1.95 6.79
N PHE A 137 -19.83 2.92 7.29
CA PHE A 137 -20.00 3.46 8.65
C PHE A 137 -21.38 4.13 8.85
N LEU A 138 -21.82 4.97 7.88
CA LEU A 138 -23.14 5.63 7.94
C LEU A 138 -24.28 4.61 7.97
N ARG A 139 -24.23 3.57 7.11
CA ARG A 139 -25.24 2.49 7.12
C ARG A 139 -25.30 1.73 8.45
N ALA A 140 -24.17 1.63 9.14
CA ALA A 140 -24.12 1.03 10.48
C ALA A 140 -24.60 1.96 11.61
N GLY A 141 -25.02 3.19 11.28
CA GLY A 141 -25.54 4.14 12.26
C GLY A 141 -24.51 5.05 12.92
N TRP A 142 -23.29 5.12 12.38
CA TRP A 142 -22.28 6.02 12.90
C TRP A 142 -22.64 7.49 12.69
N ARG A 143 -22.37 8.31 13.69
CA ARG A 143 -22.46 9.78 13.54
C ARG A 143 -21.33 10.27 12.63
N SER A 144 -21.66 11.04 11.60
CA SER A 144 -20.70 11.56 10.61
C SER A 144 -19.47 12.22 11.26
N ALA A 145 -19.67 12.95 12.36
CA ALA A 145 -18.60 13.64 13.08
C ALA A 145 -17.55 12.70 13.72
N ARG A 146 -17.82 11.38 13.79
CA ARG A 146 -16.93 10.38 14.39
C ARG A 146 -16.24 9.48 13.38
N ILE A 147 -16.72 9.48 12.14
CA ILE A 147 -16.25 8.53 11.11
C ILE A 147 -14.77 8.75 10.80
N ILE A 148 -14.36 10.00 10.59
CA ILE A 148 -12.96 10.30 10.24
C ILE A 148 -12.01 9.92 11.39
N ASP A 149 -12.39 10.19 12.64
CA ASP A 149 -11.59 9.78 13.80
C ASP A 149 -11.41 8.25 13.86
N ALA A 150 -12.48 7.50 13.58
CA ALA A 150 -12.43 6.04 13.54
C ALA A 150 -11.56 5.52 12.38
N ILE A 151 -11.67 6.11 11.19
CA ILE A 151 -10.82 5.77 10.05
C ILE A 151 -9.36 6.02 10.39
N VAL A 152 -9.01 7.19 10.94
CA VAL A 152 -7.64 7.55 11.33
C VAL A 152 -7.09 6.59 12.39
N ALA A 153 -7.90 6.20 13.38
CA ALA A 153 -7.49 5.22 14.38
C ALA A 153 -7.18 3.84 13.75
N LEU A 154 -8.03 3.38 12.84
CA LEU A 154 -7.83 2.13 12.10
C LEU A 154 -6.59 2.20 11.20
N GLU A 155 -6.41 3.26 10.43
CA GLU A 155 -5.24 3.43 9.56
C GLU A 155 -3.93 3.49 10.34
N SER A 156 -3.92 4.17 11.48
CA SER A 156 -2.75 4.22 12.36
C SER A 156 -2.34 2.83 12.85
N PHE A 157 -3.34 2.00 13.20
CA PHE A 157 -3.11 0.60 13.58
C PHE A 157 -2.65 -0.25 12.39
N ILE A 158 -3.28 -0.11 11.22
CA ILE A 158 -2.95 -0.82 9.97
C ILE A 158 -1.51 -0.52 9.55
N PHE A 159 -1.13 0.76 9.49
CA PHE A 159 0.23 1.17 9.11
C PHE A 159 1.28 0.67 10.11
N GLY A 160 1.00 0.76 11.40
CA GLY A 160 1.89 0.22 12.44
C GLY A 160 2.12 -1.29 12.26
N SER A 161 1.04 -2.05 12.11
CA SER A 161 1.13 -3.52 11.96
C SER A 161 1.67 -3.98 10.61
N ALA A 162 1.67 -3.14 9.57
CA ALA A 162 2.30 -3.47 8.29
C ALA A 162 3.81 -3.72 8.43
N TYR A 163 4.48 -3.06 9.38
CA TYR A 163 5.91 -3.27 9.64
C TYR A 163 6.19 -4.66 10.23
N ASP A 164 5.28 -5.20 11.05
CA ASP A 164 5.46 -6.47 11.73
C ASP A 164 5.47 -7.66 10.76
N VAL A 165 4.84 -7.53 9.59
CA VAL A 165 4.82 -8.59 8.55
C VAL A 165 6.23 -8.99 8.12
N ASN A 166 7.15 -8.04 8.12
CA ASN A 166 8.54 -8.24 7.69
C ASN A 166 9.52 -8.18 8.87
N ALA A 167 9.03 -8.21 10.12
CA ALA A 167 9.87 -8.24 11.29
C ALA A 167 10.65 -9.57 11.38
N PRO A 168 11.91 -9.55 11.88
CA PRO A 168 12.64 -10.77 12.14
C PRO A 168 11.88 -11.69 13.12
N SER A 169 11.92 -12.99 12.89
CA SER A 169 11.22 -13.97 13.74
C SER A 169 11.72 -13.98 15.20
N ASP A 170 12.93 -13.50 15.43
CA ASP A 170 13.59 -13.42 16.72
C ASP A 170 13.54 -12.03 17.37
N ILE A 171 12.71 -11.11 16.86
CA ILE A 171 12.60 -9.71 17.34
C ILE A 171 12.34 -9.62 18.87
N PHE A 172 11.70 -10.62 19.44
CA PHE A 172 11.41 -10.71 20.87
C PHE A 172 12.31 -11.71 21.61
N ALA A 173 13.33 -12.28 20.97
CA ALA A 173 14.21 -13.22 21.61
C ALA A 173 15.03 -12.54 22.72
N PRO A 174 14.93 -12.96 23.98
CA PRO A 174 15.60 -12.30 25.11
C PRO A 174 17.12 -12.57 25.16
N GLY A 175 17.62 -13.51 24.35
CA GLY A 175 19.03 -13.88 24.30
C GLY A 175 19.58 -14.31 25.68
N GLU A 176 20.84 -13.94 25.95
CA GLU A 176 21.53 -14.28 27.22
C GLU A 176 20.91 -13.61 28.46
N LEU A 177 20.14 -12.53 28.27
CA LEU A 177 19.48 -11.81 29.35
C LEU A 177 18.13 -12.41 29.77
N GLY A 178 17.71 -13.52 29.16
CA GLY A 178 16.42 -14.16 29.45
C GLY A 178 16.17 -14.45 30.92
N ALA A 179 17.21 -14.77 31.68
CA ALA A 179 17.10 -15.00 33.12
C ALA A 179 16.76 -13.74 33.93
N THR A 180 17.06 -12.57 33.42
CA THR A 180 16.73 -11.30 34.08
C THR A 180 15.28 -10.82 33.85
N ALA A 181 14.59 -11.47 32.89
CA ALA A 181 13.20 -11.16 32.52
C ALA A 181 12.36 -12.44 32.38
N PRO A 182 12.17 -13.21 33.46
CA PRO A 182 11.59 -14.56 33.38
C PRO A 182 10.13 -14.55 32.89
N ALA A 183 9.32 -13.58 33.27
CA ALA A 183 7.93 -13.47 32.81
C ALA A 183 7.86 -13.20 31.31
N PHE A 184 8.66 -12.27 30.78
CA PHE A 184 8.75 -11.96 29.36
C PHE A 184 9.25 -13.19 28.57
N SER A 185 10.32 -13.81 29.02
CA SER A 185 10.90 -15.00 28.37
C SER A 185 9.91 -16.15 28.28
N SER A 186 9.13 -16.37 29.37
CA SER A 186 8.05 -17.35 29.39
C SER A 186 6.94 -17.03 28.40
N ALA A 187 6.51 -15.76 28.32
CA ALA A 187 5.49 -15.33 27.37
C ALA A 187 5.95 -15.52 25.90
N VAL A 188 7.21 -15.19 25.60
CA VAL A 188 7.81 -15.44 24.27
C VAL A 188 7.82 -16.93 23.93
N ALA A 189 8.25 -17.78 24.86
CA ALA A 189 8.26 -19.23 24.65
C ALA A 189 6.86 -19.80 24.40
N HIS A 190 5.84 -19.36 25.16
CA HIS A 190 4.47 -19.79 24.96
C HIS A 190 3.91 -19.33 23.61
N ARG A 191 4.23 -18.11 23.17
CA ARG A 191 3.83 -17.59 21.84
C ARG A 191 4.41 -18.45 20.71
N SER A 192 5.69 -18.77 20.77
CA SER A 192 6.37 -19.59 19.76
C SER A 192 5.82 -21.01 19.66
N ASN A 193 5.31 -21.58 20.77
CA ASN A 193 4.73 -22.92 20.82
C ASN A 193 3.27 -22.98 20.32
N ALA A 194 2.58 -21.85 20.22
CA ALA A 194 1.19 -21.79 19.78
C ALA A 194 0.99 -22.01 18.26
N GLY A 195 2.01 -21.97 17.47
CA GLY A 195 2.31 -22.67 16.21
C GLY A 195 1.35 -22.60 15.00
N GLN A 196 0.34 -21.73 14.93
CA GLN A 196 -0.65 -21.80 13.84
C GLN A 196 -0.79 -20.57 12.94
N LEU A 197 -0.29 -19.41 13.31
CA LEU A 197 -0.32 -18.20 12.49
C LEU A 197 1.07 -17.55 12.50
N ASN A 198 1.44 -16.92 11.39
CA ASN A 198 2.52 -15.95 11.41
C ASN A 198 2.26 -15.00 12.60
N ASP A 199 3.25 -14.83 13.47
CA ASP A 199 3.15 -14.02 14.70
C ASP A 199 2.58 -12.61 14.45
N ALA A 200 2.91 -12.02 13.30
CA ALA A 200 2.38 -10.73 12.87
C ALA A 200 0.87 -10.77 12.56
N ASP A 201 0.37 -11.86 11.98
CA ASP A 201 -1.05 -12.01 11.66
C ASP A 201 -1.90 -12.26 12.91
N ALA A 202 -1.37 -13.03 13.86
CA ALA A 202 -2.01 -13.25 15.15
C ALA A 202 -2.14 -11.94 15.95
N ALA A 203 -1.06 -11.16 16.02
CA ALA A 203 -1.02 -9.87 16.71
C ALA A 203 -1.97 -8.86 16.05
N PHE A 204 -1.97 -8.80 14.72
CA PHE A 204 -2.86 -7.93 13.96
C PHE A 204 -4.32 -8.30 14.18
N SER A 205 -4.68 -9.58 14.06
CA SER A 205 -6.06 -10.03 14.23
C SER A 205 -6.59 -9.77 15.65
N LEU A 206 -5.76 -10.00 16.68
CA LEU A 206 -6.09 -9.70 18.07
C LEU A 206 -6.35 -8.20 18.27
N GLY A 207 -5.40 -7.36 17.82
CA GLY A 207 -5.51 -5.91 17.99
C GLY A 207 -6.66 -5.31 17.18
N LEU A 208 -6.87 -5.78 15.94
CA LEU A 208 -7.96 -5.33 15.09
C LEU A 208 -9.33 -5.67 15.70
N ALA A 209 -9.52 -6.90 16.19
CA ALA A 209 -10.75 -7.31 16.84
C ALA A 209 -11.05 -6.44 18.09
N ALA A 210 -10.04 -6.18 18.91
CA ALA A 210 -10.17 -5.31 20.08
C ALA A 210 -10.51 -3.86 19.68
N LEU A 211 -9.89 -3.33 18.62
CA LEU A 211 -10.15 -1.98 18.13
C LEU A 211 -11.57 -1.86 17.56
N ILE A 212 -12.01 -2.82 16.74
CA ILE A 212 -13.38 -2.86 16.20
C ILE A 212 -14.40 -2.93 17.33
N ALA A 213 -14.21 -3.82 18.31
CA ALA A 213 -15.11 -3.95 19.46
C ALA A 213 -15.17 -2.64 20.28
N GLY A 214 -14.02 -1.99 20.52
CA GLY A 214 -13.97 -0.71 21.21
C GLY A 214 -14.67 0.41 20.45
N LEU A 215 -14.45 0.49 19.14
CA LEU A 215 -15.11 1.47 18.28
C LEU A 215 -16.64 1.25 18.24
N ALA A 216 -17.12 0.00 18.22
CA ALA A 216 -18.55 -0.31 18.26
C ALA A 216 -19.26 0.26 19.50
N THR A 217 -18.56 0.39 20.63
CA THR A 217 -19.14 1.02 21.84
C THR A 217 -19.40 2.51 21.70
N THR A 218 -18.82 3.16 20.67
CA THR A 218 -18.98 4.60 20.40
C THR A 218 -20.11 4.92 19.43
N LEU A 219 -20.85 3.90 18.96
CA LEU A 219 -21.99 4.02 18.06
C LEU A 219 -23.22 4.70 18.67
N VAL A 220 -23.25 4.90 19.98
CA VAL A 220 -24.39 5.46 20.73
C VAL A 220 -24.42 6.98 20.72
#